data_0ae2309e8e6d230d56da28a54c1e498e
#
_entry.id   0ae2309e8e6d230d56da28a54c1e498e
#
_cell.length_a   1.000
_cell.length_b   1.000
_cell.length_c   1.000
_cell.angle_alpha   90.00
_cell.angle_beta   90.00
_cell.angle_gamma   90.00
#
_symmetry.space_group_name_H-M   'P 1'
#
loop_
_entity.id
_entity.type
_entity.pdbx_description
1 polymer ?
#
loop_
_entity_poly.entity_id
_entity_poly.type
_entity_poly.pdbx_seq_one_letter_code
_entity_poly.pdbx_strand_id
1 'polypeptide(L)'
;YLWQDGTTASSYQSTLEETIILIISNDCGSTSDTLEVTESTLGPQVALGNDIQVCAGETVTIQSGISGVNYLWQDGATTPTYTTNQSGVFTLTVNNSCGVDTDTIAVDISGVPPAPVLGPDTTLCEGITLLLISSADAETSIEWQDGSSSPTFTVSSPGTYILAESNRCGDEADTIMVNYLDAPDPF
;
A
#
# COMPACT_ATOMS: atom_id res chain seq x y z
N TYR A 1 -6.52 -18.52 -53.07
CA TYR A 1 -7.16 -18.46 -51.75
C TYR A 1 -8.59 -18.92 -51.84
N LEU A 2 -9.03 -19.65 -50.85
CA LEU A 2 -10.44 -20.05 -50.69
C LEU A 2 -10.76 -19.97 -49.19
N TRP A 3 -11.74 -19.15 -48.83
CA TRP A 3 -12.23 -19.00 -47.45
C TRP A 3 -13.40 -19.97 -47.21
N GLN A 4 -13.76 -20.19 -45.94
CA GLN A 4 -14.86 -21.10 -45.54
C GLN A 4 -16.21 -20.77 -46.19
N ASP A 5 -16.45 -19.52 -46.58
CA ASP A 5 -17.67 -19.07 -47.27
C ASP A 5 -17.61 -19.20 -48.81
N GLY A 6 -16.50 -19.73 -49.34
CA GLY A 6 -16.27 -19.91 -50.77
C GLY A 6 -15.71 -18.68 -51.48
N THR A 7 -15.43 -17.59 -50.79
CA THR A 7 -14.79 -16.39 -51.37
C THR A 7 -13.30 -16.62 -51.63
N THR A 8 -12.77 -15.91 -52.67
CA THR A 8 -11.37 -16.05 -53.12
C THR A 8 -10.56 -14.77 -53.00
N ALA A 9 -11.03 -13.81 -52.19
CA ALA A 9 -10.34 -12.55 -51.95
C ALA A 9 -9.03 -12.77 -51.19
N SER A 10 -8.09 -11.81 -51.29
CA SER A 10 -6.83 -11.85 -50.56
C SER A 10 -6.97 -11.50 -49.07
N SER A 11 -8.14 -11.02 -48.62
CA SER A 11 -8.50 -10.74 -47.25
C SER A 11 -9.93 -11.15 -46.96
N TYR A 12 -10.18 -11.54 -45.69
CA TYR A 12 -11.50 -11.89 -45.19
C TYR A 12 -11.80 -11.01 -43.95
N GLN A 13 -13.02 -10.52 -43.80
CA GLN A 13 -13.47 -9.76 -42.65
C GLN A 13 -14.62 -10.51 -41.97
N SER A 14 -14.46 -10.79 -40.71
CA SER A 14 -15.50 -11.28 -39.82
C SER A 14 -15.99 -10.20 -38.88
N THR A 15 -17.30 -10.19 -38.61
CA THR A 15 -17.96 -9.36 -37.60
C THR A 15 -18.70 -10.21 -36.58
N LEU A 16 -18.56 -11.51 -36.63
CA LEU A 16 -19.22 -12.49 -35.78
C LEU A 16 -18.22 -13.49 -35.24
N GLU A 17 -18.60 -14.16 -34.16
CA GLU A 17 -17.88 -15.32 -33.64
C GLU A 17 -17.96 -16.48 -34.66
N GLU A 18 -16.82 -16.87 -35.15
CA GLU A 18 -16.73 -17.96 -36.15
C GLU A 18 -15.33 -18.57 -36.24
N THR A 19 -15.25 -19.75 -36.78
CA THR A 19 -13.98 -20.37 -37.18
C THR A 19 -13.66 -19.97 -38.62
N ILE A 20 -12.62 -19.17 -38.82
CA ILE A 20 -12.15 -18.77 -40.16
C ILE A 20 -11.19 -19.83 -40.68
N ILE A 21 -11.46 -20.34 -41.88
CA ILE A 21 -10.61 -21.33 -42.54
C ILE A 21 -10.10 -20.72 -43.85
N LEU A 22 -8.79 -20.71 -44.02
CA LEU A 22 -8.13 -20.33 -45.27
C LEU A 22 -7.49 -21.55 -45.90
N ILE A 23 -7.83 -21.81 -47.14
CA ILE A 23 -7.19 -22.83 -47.98
C ILE A 23 -6.39 -22.13 -49.07
N ILE A 24 -5.12 -22.49 -49.20
CA ILE A 24 -4.24 -22.02 -50.27
C ILE A 24 -3.87 -23.20 -51.13
N SER A 25 -4.06 -23.08 -52.45
CA SER A 25 -3.75 -24.16 -53.41
C SER A 25 -2.99 -23.64 -54.61
N ASN A 26 -2.19 -24.54 -55.20
CA ASN A 26 -1.52 -24.39 -56.48
C ASN A 26 -1.49 -25.73 -57.20
N ASP A 27 -0.82 -25.80 -58.34
CA ASP A 27 -0.74 -27.03 -59.16
C ASP A 27 -0.03 -28.22 -58.48
N CYS A 28 0.68 -27.96 -57.39
CA CYS A 28 1.42 -28.96 -56.62
C CYS A 28 0.68 -29.48 -55.38
N GLY A 29 -0.41 -28.81 -54.96
CA GLY A 29 -1.18 -29.21 -53.77
C GLY A 29 -1.89 -28.06 -53.05
N SER A 30 -2.44 -28.38 -51.90
CA SER A 30 -3.15 -27.41 -51.05
C SER A 30 -2.74 -27.55 -49.58
N THR A 31 -2.82 -26.45 -48.86
CA THR A 31 -2.68 -26.39 -47.40
C THR A 31 -3.75 -25.48 -46.81
N SER A 32 -4.08 -25.68 -45.53
CA SER A 32 -5.09 -24.87 -44.87
C SER A 32 -4.61 -24.46 -43.49
N ASP A 33 -5.11 -23.33 -43.00
CA ASP A 33 -4.96 -22.84 -41.66
C ASP A 33 -6.31 -22.38 -41.09
N THR A 34 -6.45 -22.38 -39.78
CA THR A 34 -7.70 -22.04 -39.09
C THR A 34 -7.43 -21.01 -38.00
N LEU A 35 -8.31 -19.99 -37.91
CA LEU A 35 -8.33 -18.97 -36.87
C LEU A 35 -9.72 -19.00 -36.23
N GLU A 36 -9.78 -19.15 -34.93
CA GLU A 36 -11.02 -19.02 -34.16
C GLU A 36 -11.21 -17.56 -33.70
N VAL A 37 -12.31 -16.96 -34.13
CA VAL A 37 -12.74 -15.63 -33.69
C VAL A 37 -13.78 -15.81 -32.60
N THR A 38 -13.47 -15.37 -31.38
CA THR A 38 -14.37 -15.40 -30.22
C THR A 38 -14.75 -13.99 -29.83
N GLU A 39 -16.01 -13.77 -29.50
CA GLU A 39 -16.47 -12.51 -28.94
C GLU A 39 -16.30 -12.53 -27.40
N SER A 40 -15.62 -11.53 -26.86
CA SER A 40 -15.61 -11.31 -25.42
C SER A 40 -16.83 -10.47 -25.06
N THR A 41 -17.79 -11.05 -24.37
CA THR A 41 -18.96 -10.33 -23.83
C THR A 41 -18.70 -9.74 -22.45
N LEU A 42 -17.56 -10.05 -21.87
CA LEU A 42 -17.17 -9.54 -20.55
C LEU A 42 -16.51 -8.17 -20.70
N GLY A 43 -17.13 -7.16 -20.10
CA GLY A 43 -16.51 -5.85 -19.90
C GLY A 43 -15.22 -5.94 -19.07
N PRO A 44 -14.44 -4.85 -19.01
CA PRO A 44 -13.26 -4.82 -18.16
C PRO A 44 -13.66 -5.00 -16.70
N GLN A 45 -12.76 -5.55 -15.90
CA GLN A 45 -12.89 -5.63 -14.44
C GLN A 45 -11.64 -5.05 -13.82
N VAL A 46 -11.78 -3.91 -13.14
CA VAL A 46 -10.69 -3.23 -12.45
C VAL A 46 -10.72 -3.54 -10.96
N ALA A 47 -9.54 -3.81 -10.38
CA ALA A 47 -9.37 -4.00 -8.95
C ALA A 47 -8.08 -3.28 -8.51
N LEU A 48 -8.22 -2.19 -7.77
CA LEU A 48 -7.11 -1.37 -7.26
C LEU A 48 -6.44 -1.98 -6.02
N GLY A 49 -7.05 -3.03 -5.46
CA GLY A 49 -6.53 -3.71 -4.28
C GLY A 49 -7.05 -3.15 -2.97
N ASN A 50 -6.33 -3.46 -1.89
CA ASN A 50 -6.69 -2.99 -0.55
C ASN A 50 -6.27 -1.53 -0.33
N ASP A 51 -6.94 -0.86 0.61
CA ASP A 51 -6.57 0.47 1.07
C ASP A 51 -5.11 0.52 1.53
N ILE A 52 -4.46 1.64 1.27
CA ILE A 52 -3.03 1.85 1.48
C ILE A 52 -2.84 2.82 2.64
N GLN A 53 -1.98 2.43 3.58
CA GLN A 53 -1.52 3.30 4.66
C GLN A 53 0.00 3.42 4.60
N VAL A 54 0.50 4.65 4.53
CA VAL A 54 1.93 4.98 4.50
C VAL A 54 2.25 6.15 5.43
N CYS A 55 3.52 6.41 5.64
CA CYS A 55 3.96 7.48 6.53
C CYS A 55 3.90 8.85 5.87
N ALA A 56 3.78 9.90 6.68
CA ALA A 56 3.77 11.27 6.20
C ALA A 56 5.03 11.58 5.40
N GLY A 57 4.86 12.22 4.25
CA GLY A 57 5.94 12.54 3.31
C GLY A 57 6.22 11.48 2.25
N GLU A 58 5.62 10.30 2.34
CA GLU A 58 5.74 9.28 1.30
C GLU A 58 4.86 9.58 0.08
N THR A 59 5.18 8.90 -1.01
CA THR A 59 4.44 8.98 -2.28
C THR A 59 3.95 7.59 -2.64
N VAL A 60 2.66 7.48 -2.95
CA VAL A 60 1.99 6.24 -3.33
C VAL A 60 1.75 6.24 -4.84
N THR A 61 2.06 5.13 -5.51
CA THR A 61 1.68 4.89 -6.90
C THR A 61 0.65 3.77 -6.97
N ILE A 62 -0.57 4.12 -7.35
CA ILE A 62 -1.68 3.19 -7.57
C ILE A 62 -1.59 2.67 -8.99
N GLN A 63 -1.70 1.34 -9.17
CA GLN A 63 -1.66 0.71 -10.48
C GLN A 63 -3.03 0.12 -10.80
N SER A 64 -3.49 0.32 -12.05
CA SER A 64 -4.77 -0.22 -12.49
C SER A 64 -4.81 -1.76 -12.58
N GLY A 65 -3.66 -2.40 -12.75
CA GLY A 65 -3.56 -3.86 -12.90
C GLY A 65 -4.17 -4.42 -14.19
N ILE A 66 -4.76 -3.59 -15.05
CA ILE A 66 -5.47 -3.98 -16.27
C ILE A 66 -4.90 -3.25 -17.49
N SER A 67 -4.98 -3.88 -18.66
CA SER A 67 -4.55 -3.31 -19.95
C SER A 67 -5.61 -3.50 -21.03
N GLY A 68 -5.44 -2.83 -22.17
CA GLY A 68 -6.40 -2.91 -23.28
C GLY A 68 -7.71 -2.15 -23.03
N VAL A 69 -7.68 -1.14 -22.15
CA VAL A 69 -8.81 -0.30 -21.77
C VAL A 69 -8.43 1.17 -21.83
N ASN A 70 -9.43 2.05 -21.84
CA ASN A 70 -9.23 3.47 -21.53
C ASN A 70 -9.34 3.67 -20.03
N TYR A 71 -8.53 4.57 -19.48
CA TYR A 71 -8.50 4.91 -18.05
C TYR A 71 -9.06 6.32 -17.84
N LEU A 72 -9.76 6.51 -16.74
CA LEU A 72 -10.23 7.82 -16.29
C LEU A 72 -10.21 7.87 -14.76
N TRP A 73 -9.27 8.62 -14.20
CA TRP A 73 -9.21 8.91 -12.78
C TRP A 73 -10.14 10.09 -12.41
N GLN A 74 -10.42 10.25 -11.13
CA GLN A 74 -11.33 11.28 -10.59
C GLN A 74 -10.95 12.73 -10.97
N ASP A 75 -9.69 12.99 -11.30
CA ASP A 75 -9.17 14.31 -11.73
C ASP A 75 -9.08 14.47 -13.25
N GLY A 76 -9.48 13.44 -14.01
CA GLY A 76 -9.42 13.41 -15.47
C GLY A 76 -8.13 12.83 -16.05
N ALA A 77 -7.19 12.35 -15.23
CA ALA A 77 -6.00 11.65 -15.72
C ALA A 77 -6.39 10.34 -16.44
N THR A 78 -5.64 9.98 -17.50
CA THR A 78 -5.94 8.83 -18.38
C THR A 78 -4.79 7.83 -18.46
N THR A 79 -3.93 7.83 -17.45
CA THR A 79 -2.77 6.94 -17.36
C THR A 79 -3.12 5.63 -16.64
N PRO A 80 -2.42 4.51 -16.92
CA PRO A 80 -2.65 3.24 -16.22
C PRO A 80 -2.22 3.26 -14.75
N THR A 81 -1.52 4.31 -14.34
CA THR A 81 -1.06 4.52 -12.95
C THR A 81 -1.43 5.91 -12.47
N TYR A 82 -1.65 6.04 -11.16
CA TYR A 82 -1.88 7.32 -10.49
C TYR A 82 -0.93 7.48 -9.32
N THR A 83 -0.28 8.64 -9.21
CA THR A 83 0.68 8.92 -8.15
C THR A 83 0.17 10.05 -7.27
N THR A 84 0.18 9.85 -5.95
CA THR A 84 -0.27 10.83 -4.96
C THR A 84 0.67 10.90 -3.76
N ASN A 85 0.77 12.06 -3.15
CA ASN A 85 1.39 12.29 -1.85
C ASN A 85 0.38 12.87 -0.83
N GLN A 86 -0.92 12.69 -1.10
CA GLN A 86 -2.01 13.17 -0.26
C GLN A 86 -2.97 12.03 0.08
N SER A 87 -3.49 12.05 1.29
CA SER A 87 -4.56 11.16 1.72
C SER A 87 -5.85 11.46 0.97
N GLY A 88 -6.62 10.43 0.67
CA GLY A 88 -7.90 10.58 -0.02
C GLY A 88 -8.44 9.26 -0.56
N VAL A 89 -9.61 9.33 -1.18
CA VAL A 89 -10.21 8.23 -1.93
C VAL A 89 -9.97 8.47 -3.42
N PHE A 90 -9.36 7.50 -4.08
CA PHE A 90 -9.04 7.56 -5.51
C PHE A 90 -9.93 6.60 -6.27
N THR A 91 -10.53 7.10 -7.33
CA THR A 91 -11.48 6.36 -8.16
C THR A 91 -10.92 6.22 -9.56
N LEU A 92 -10.91 4.99 -10.07
CA LEU A 92 -10.58 4.68 -11.46
C LEU A 92 -11.78 4.10 -12.16
N THR A 93 -12.18 4.71 -13.26
CA THR A 93 -13.12 4.14 -14.23
C THR A 93 -12.34 3.65 -15.43
N VAL A 94 -12.61 2.42 -15.86
CA VAL A 94 -12.04 1.83 -17.06
C VAL A 94 -13.14 1.46 -18.06
N ASN A 95 -12.87 1.61 -19.36
CA ASN A 95 -13.81 1.20 -20.37
C ASN A 95 -13.13 0.64 -21.62
N ASN A 96 -13.83 -0.28 -22.31
CA ASN A 96 -13.52 -0.76 -23.65
C ASN A 96 -14.81 -0.92 -24.45
N SER A 97 -14.75 -1.58 -25.62
CA SER A 97 -15.93 -1.83 -26.45
C SER A 97 -16.96 -2.79 -25.81
N CYS A 98 -16.57 -3.55 -24.79
CA CYS A 98 -17.42 -4.55 -24.12
C CYS A 98 -18.10 -4.02 -22.86
N GLY A 99 -17.66 -2.87 -22.31
CA GLY A 99 -18.29 -2.30 -21.11
C GLY A 99 -17.43 -1.30 -20.35
N VAL A 100 -17.92 -0.97 -19.16
CA VAL A 100 -17.32 -0.02 -18.21
C VAL A 100 -17.28 -0.67 -16.85
N ASP A 101 -16.22 -0.41 -16.08
CA ASP A 101 -16.11 -0.80 -14.68
C ASP A 101 -15.42 0.29 -13.87
N THR A 102 -15.65 0.32 -12.56
CA THR A 102 -15.12 1.36 -11.66
C THR A 102 -14.75 0.75 -10.33
N ASP A 103 -13.57 1.10 -9.82
CA ASP A 103 -13.14 0.74 -8.48
C ASP A 103 -12.54 1.93 -7.73
N THR A 104 -12.47 1.82 -6.42
CA THR A 104 -11.98 2.86 -5.51
C THR A 104 -10.99 2.29 -4.51
N ILE A 105 -9.99 3.10 -4.15
CA ILE A 105 -9.00 2.77 -3.13
C ILE A 105 -8.80 3.98 -2.22
N ALA A 106 -8.78 3.76 -0.90
CA ALA A 106 -8.40 4.78 0.06
C ALA A 106 -6.88 4.76 0.30
N VAL A 107 -6.28 5.94 0.34
CA VAL A 107 -4.87 6.14 0.68
C VAL A 107 -4.82 7.04 1.91
N ASP A 108 -4.17 6.57 2.97
CA ASP A 108 -3.89 7.33 4.19
C ASP A 108 -2.37 7.57 4.32
N ILE A 109 -1.96 8.85 4.27
CA ILE A 109 -0.57 9.32 4.39
C ILE A 109 -0.46 10.19 5.65
N SER A 110 -0.63 9.57 6.83
CA SER A 110 -0.73 10.31 8.09
C SER A 110 0.20 9.83 9.20
N GLY A 111 0.78 8.64 9.07
CA GLY A 111 1.64 8.07 10.09
C GLY A 111 2.93 8.88 10.27
N VAL A 112 3.36 9.07 11.53
CA VAL A 112 4.65 9.67 11.88
C VAL A 112 5.42 8.72 12.81
N PRO A 113 6.77 8.78 12.85
CA PRO A 113 7.53 8.09 13.88
C PRO A 113 7.06 8.50 15.30
N PRO A 114 7.18 7.62 16.29
CA PRO A 114 6.90 8.00 17.68
C PRO A 114 7.88 9.09 18.15
N ALA A 115 7.53 9.78 19.21
CA ALA A 115 8.37 10.81 19.81
C ALA A 115 8.29 10.71 21.35
N PRO A 116 8.92 9.68 21.95
CA PRO A 116 8.91 9.51 23.40
C PRO A 116 9.52 10.71 24.14
N VAL A 117 8.96 11.07 25.27
CA VAL A 117 9.47 12.18 26.11
C VAL A 117 9.39 11.78 27.60
N LEU A 118 10.53 11.52 28.21
CA LEU A 118 10.66 11.20 29.65
C LEU A 118 10.87 12.42 30.51
N GLY A 119 11.17 13.56 29.89
CA GLY A 119 11.48 14.80 30.62
C GLY A 119 12.96 14.96 30.96
N PRO A 120 13.32 16.03 31.68
CA PRO A 120 14.71 16.33 32.03
C PRO A 120 15.26 15.40 33.12
N ASP A 121 16.58 15.24 33.13
CA ASP A 121 17.31 14.60 34.21
C ASP A 121 16.86 15.16 35.56
N THR A 122 16.70 14.29 36.55
CA THR A 122 16.14 14.67 37.84
C THR A 122 16.91 14.06 38.99
N THR A 123 16.78 14.72 40.16
CA THR A 123 17.36 14.25 41.41
C THR A 123 16.27 14.14 42.46
N LEU A 124 16.15 13.00 43.10
CA LEU A 124 15.16 12.67 44.11
C LEU A 124 15.84 12.50 45.47
N CYS A 125 15.07 12.56 46.55
CA CYS A 125 15.54 12.11 47.87
C CYS A 125 15.42 10.59 47.97
N GLU A 126 16.29 9.97 48.74
CA GLU A 126 16.23 8.55 49.06
C GLU A 126 14.82 8.15 49.55
N GLY A 127 14.29 7.01 49.03
CA GLY A 127 12.96 6.49 49.37
C GLY A 127 11.80 7.07 48.54
N ILE A 128 12.05 8.07 47.69
CA ILE A 128 11.03 8.59 46.74
C ILE A 128 11.07 7.78 45.46
N THR A 129 9.92 7.53 44.86
CA THR A 129 9.81 6.89 43.55
C THR A 129 9.33 7.88 42.48
N LEU A 130 9.79 7.71 41.27
CA LEU A 130 9.32 8.44 40.08
C LEU A 130 8.56 7.50 39.17
N LEU A 131 7.36 7.89 38.73
CA LEU A 131 6.61 7.17 37.72
C LEU A 131 6.89 7.82 36.36
N LEU A 132 7.53 7.07 35.46
CA LEU A 132 7.69 7.43 34.07
C LEU A 132 6.48 6.89 33.30
N ILE A 133 6.01 7.65 32.31
CA ILE A 133 4.79 7.33 31.55
C ILE A 133 5.10 7.49 30.05
N SER A 134 4.85 6.44 29.27
CA SER A 134 4.84 6.53 27.82
C SER A 134 3.55 7.20 27.35
N SER A 135 3.65 8.03 26.33
CA SER A 135 2.52 8.65 25.64
C SER A 135 2.14 7.89 24.35
N ALA A 136 2.69 6.69 24.14
CA ALA A 136 2.44 5.86 22.97
C ALA A 136 0.96 5.56 22.78
N ASP A 137 0.52 5.59 21.54
CA ASP A 137 -0.82 5.15 21.13
C ASP A 137 -0.91 3.61 21.01
N ALA A 138 -2.08 3.11 20.63
CA ALA A 138 -2.33 1.68 20.52
C ALA A 138 -1.55 0.97 19.40
N GLU A 139 -1.03 1.73 18.44
CA GLU A 139 -0.27 1.21 17.29
C GLU A 139 1.25 1.29 17.50
N THR A 140 1.69 1.86 18.63
CA THR A 140 3.09 2.04 18.99
C THR A 140 3.50 1.01 20.02
N SER A 141 4.52 0.23 19.73
CA SER A 141 5.13 -0.69 20.68
C SER A 141 6.08 0.05 21.62
N ILE A 142 6.14 -0.40 22.87
CA ILE A 142 6.93 0.18 23.97
C ILE A 142 7.94 -0.86 24.43
N GLU A 143 9.18 -0.42 24.68
CA GLU A 143 10.21 -1.22 25.33
C GLU A 143 11.05 -0.36 26.28
N TRP A 144 11.11 -0.74 27.55
CA TRP A 144 12.00 -0.16 28.54
C TRP A 144 13.35 -0.88 28.55
N GLN A 145 14.38 -0.27 29.16
CA GLN A 145 15.74 -0.81 29.26
C GLN A 145 15.83 -2.21 29.89
N ASP A 146 14.81 -2.68 30.59
CA ASP A 146 14.73 -4.01 31.19
C ASP A 146 13.94 -5.02 30.33
N GLY A 147 13.50 -4.61 29.12
CA GLY A 147 12.68 -5.38 28.21
C GLY A 147 11.19 -5.41 28.56
N SER A 148 10.74 -4.65 29.56
CA SER A 148 9.31 -4.54 29.85
C SER A 148 8.60 -3.63 28.85
N SER A 149 7.30 -3.89 28.59
CA SER A 149 6.47 -3.19 27.62
C SER A 149 5.24 -2.51 28.24
N SER A 150 5.28 -2.27 29.55
CA SER A 150 4.21 -1.53 30.25
C SER A 150 4.18 -0.06 29.81
N PRO A 151 3.02 0.58 29.70
CA PRO A 151 2.95 2.03 29.44
C PRO A 151 3.54 2.88 30.56
N THR A 152 3.90 2.27 31.70
CA THR A 152 4.50 2.98 32.85
C THR A 152 5.69 2.19 33.37
N PHE A 153 6.69 2.93 33.90
CA PHE A 153 7.86 2.38 34.57
C PHE A 153 8.09 3.12 35.91
N THR A 154 8.27 2.37 37.00
CA THR A 154 8.53 2.94 38.33
C THR A 154 10.01 2.91 38.62
N VAL A 155 10.60 4.10 38.78
CA VAL A 155 11.98 4.31 39.18
C VAL A 155 12.08 4.34 40.71
N SER A 156 12.98 3.52 41.28
CA SER A 156 13.25 3.44 42.73
C SER A 156 14.74 3.44 43.09
N SER A 157 15.61 3.58 42.10
CA SER A 157 17.06 3.59 42.28
C SER A 157 17.73 4.57 41.29
N PRO A 158 18.95 5.05 41.57
CA PRO A 158 19.67 5.89 40.63
C PRO A 158 20.04 5.10 39.38
N GLY A 159 20.02 5.77 38.20
CA GLY A 159 20.37 5.17 36.95
C GLY A 159 19.91 5.96 35.75
N THR A 160 20.22 5.43 34.58
CA THR A 160 19.70 5.92 33.29
C THR A 160 18.54 5.02 32.86
N TYR A 161 17.42 5.63 32.61
CA TYR A 161 16.18 4.95 32.13
C TYR A 161 15.93 5.31 30.68
N ILE A 162 15.61 4.30 29.88
CA ILE A 162 15.44 4.42 28.45
C ILE A 162 14.03 3.93 28.11
N LEU A 163 13.30 4.74 27.37
CA LEU A 163 12.06 4.36 26.71
C LEU A 163 12.29 4.32 25.21
N ALA A 164 12.17 3.16 24.61
CA ALA A 164 12.13 2.98 23.16
C ALA A 164 10.69 2.77 22.72
N GLU A 165 10.28 3.46 21.67
CA GLU A 165 8.97 3.35 21.05
C GLU A 165 9.15 3.08 19.56
N SER A 166 8.34 2.18 18.98
CA SER A 166 8.38 1.90 17.55
C SER A 166 6.99 1.67 16.97
N ASN A 167 6.78 2.17 15.77
CA ASN A 167 5.59 1.93 14.97
C ASN A 167 5.98 1.68 13.50
N ARG A 168 5.01 1.55 12.61
CA ARG A 168 5.26 1.34 11.17
C ARG A 168 6.12 2.41 10.49
N CYS A 169 6.23 3.61 11.09
CA CYS A 169 6.91 4.77 10.51
C CYS A 169 8.32 4.99 11.05
N GLY A 170 8.73 4.26 12.06
CA GLY A 170 10.06 4.33 12.63
C GLY A 170 10.11 3.95 14.09
N ASP A 171 11.31 4.04 14.64
CA ASP A 171 11.66 3.83 16.03
C ASP A 171 12.41 5.04 16.56
N GLU A 172 12.10 5.44 17.78
CA GLU A 172 12.76 6.52 18.50
C GLU A 172 12.87 6.15 19.98
N ALA A 173 13.84 6.74 20.66
CA ALA A 173 14.05 6.52 22.08
C ALA A 173 14.40 7.83 22.80
N ASP A 174 13.96 7.91 24.04
CA ASP A 174 14.36 8.98 24.95
C ASP A 174 14.96 8.41 26.23
N THR A 175 15.80 9.21 26.90
CA THR A 175 16.53 8.82 28.10
C THR A 175 16.39 9.88 29.20
N ILE A 176 16.26 9.41 30.43
CA ILE A 176 16.31 10.27 31.63
C ILE A 176 17.32 9.71 32.60
N MET A 177 18.19 10.57 33.15
CA MET A 177 19.07 10.23 34.28
C MET A 177 18.37 10.60 35.58
N VAL A 178 18.25 9.64 36.47
CA VAL A 178 17.69 9.85 37.83
C VAL A 178 18.79 9.64 38.88
N ASN A 179 19.04 10.65 39.69
CA ASN A 179 19.96 10.62 40.81
C ASN A 179 19.19 10.62 42.13
N TYR A 180 19.84 10.14 43.19
CA TYR A 180 19.29 10.18 44.56
C TYR A 180 20.27 10.87 45.50
N LEU A 181 19.72 11.67 46.39
CA LEU A 181 20.45 12.30 47.48
C LEU A 181 20.16 11.55 48.78
N ASP A 182 21.21 11.24 49.49
CA ASP A 182 21.08 10.68 50.83
C ASP A 182 20.41 11.68 51.80
N ALA A 183 19.72 11.15 52.77
CA ALA A 183 19.21 11.98 53.86
C ALA A 183 20.38 12.59 54.64
N PRO A 184 20.27 13.85 55.14
CA PRO A 184 21.31 14.44 56.00
C PRO A 184 21.56 13.57 57.22
N ASP A 185 22.83 13.30 57.52
CA ASP A 185 23.19 12.57 58.71
C ASP A 185 22.77 13.40 59.97
N PRO A 186 22.09 12.81 60.97
CA PRO A 186 21.81 13.43 62.19
C PRO A 186 23.12 13.60 62.99
N PHE A 187 23.42 14.81 63.41
CA PHE A 187 24.56 15.12 64.27
C PHE A 187 24.43 14.45 65.62
#